data_d30a0eafad9d7bbc06994eee3652997f
#
_entry.id   d30a0eafad9d7bbc06994eee3652997f
#
_cell.length_a   1.000
_cell.length_b   1.000
_cell.length_c   1.000
_cell.angle_alpha   90.00
_cell.angle_beta   90.00
_cell.angle_gamma   90.00
#
_symmetry.space_group_name_H-M   'P 1'
#
loop_
_entity.id
_entity.type
_entity.pdbx_description
1 polymer ?
#
loop_
_entity_poly.entity_id
_entity_poly.type
_entity_poly.pdbx_seq_one_letter_code
_entity_poly.pdbx_strand_id
1 'polypeptide(L)'
;LFGAGNMCRNYMKCYGEKYPPLFTCDNNEKTWGTVFCGLEVKPPGAMKDLPEDCGVFICNIYYREIKRQLQAMGVENIEFFNDEYMPSFYFDRLKGV
;
A
#
# COMPACT_ATOMS: atom_id res chain seq x y z
N LEU A 1 -1.00 2.55 0.17
CA LEU A 1 -0.03 1.53 0.56
C LEU A 1 -0.56 0.64 1.68
N PHE A 2 0.03 -0.51 1.86
CA PHE A 2 -0.20 -1.36 3.01
C PHE A 2 1.15 -1.71 3.64
N GLY A 3 1.39 -1.22 4.84
CA GLY A 3 2.62 -1.35 5.60
C GLY A 3 3.15 0.01 6.05
N ALA A 4 3.68 0.07 7.25
CA ALA A 4 4.27 1.27 7.83
C ALA A 4 5.64 0.93 8.43
N GLY A 5 6.58 0.57 7.59
CA GLY A 5 7.93 0.18 7.97
C GLY A 5 8.94 0.57 6.89
N ASN A 6 10.09 -0.11 6.89
CA ASN A 6 11.19 0.24 5.98
C ASN A 6 10.81 0.16 4.51
N MET A 7 10.00 -0.82 4.11
CA MET A 7 9.58 -0.94 2.71
C MET A 7 8.69 0.23 2.29
N CYS A 8 7.80 0.70 3.17
CA CYS A 8 7.00 1.89 2.92
C CYS A 8 7.90 3.12 2.78
N ARG A 9 8.91 3.25 3.64
CA ARG A 9 9.88 4.33 3.56
C ARG A 9 10.62 4.31 2.22
N ASN A 10 11.02 3.12 1.77
CA ASN A 10 11.70 2.98 0.48
C ASN A 10 10.78 3.31 -0.69
N TYR A 11 9.51 2.93 -0.62
CA TYR A 11 8.53 3.33 -1.62
C TYR A 11 8.46 4.85 -1.71
N MET A 12 8.35 5.53 -0.58
CA MET A 12 8.25 7.00 -0.56
C MET A 12 9.50 7.67 -1.13
N LYS A 13 10.69 7.10 -0.88
CA LYS A 13 11.93 7.62 -1.47
C LYS A 13 11.97 7.46 -2.97
N CYS A 14 11.52 6.31 -3.49
CA CYS A 14 11.62 5.98 -4.90
C CYS A 14 10.48 6.57 -5.73
N TYR A 15 9.28 6.56 -5.20
CA TYR A 15 8.06 6.81 -5.97
C TYR A 15 7.05 7.74 -5.31
N GLY A 16 7.28 8.15 -4.06
CA GLY A 16 6.29 8.93 -3.32
C GLY A 16 5.94 10.27 -3.95
N GLU A 17 6.90 10.90 -4.64
CA GLU A 17 6.67 12.17 -5.31
C GLU A 17 5.90 12.01 -6.61
N LYS A 18 6.25 10.99 -7.41
CA LYS A 18 5.64 10.74 -8.71
C LYS A 18 4.28 10.05 -8.58
N TYR A 19 4.15 9.15 -7.63
CA TYR A 19 2.93 8.37 -7.39
C TYR A 19 2.56 8.48 -5.90
N PRO A 20 2.09 9.66 -5.45
CA PRO A 20 1.82 9.89 -4.03
C PRO A 20 0.66 9.03 -3.54
N PRO A 21 0.87 8.23 -2.47
CA PRO A 21 -0.21 7.45 -1.89
C PRO A 21 -1.22 8.35 -1.18
N LEU A 22 -2.47 7.90 -1.10
CA LEU A 22 -3.50 8.59 -0.32
C LEU A 22 -3.25 8.41 1.18
N PHE A 23 -2.87 7.21 1.59
CA PHE A 23 -2.57 6.84 2.97
C PHE A 23 -1.88 5.47 2.97
N THR A 24 -1.47 5.01 4.15
CA THR A 24 -1.02 3.63 4.32
C THR A 24 -1.86 2.95 5.40
N CYS A 25 -1.97 1.63 5.33
CA CYS A 25 -2.60 0.83 6.37
C CYS A 25 -1.56 -0.07 7.02
N ASP A 26 -1.84 -0.54 8.23
CA ASP A 26 -1.00 -1.51 8.92
C ASP A 26 -1.87 -2.37 9.82
N ASN A 27 -1.49 -3.64 10.00
CA ASN A 27 -2.17 -4.54 10.92
C ASN A 27 -1.84 -4.26 12.39
N ASN A 28 -0.79 -3.49 12.65
CA ASN A 28 -0.39 -3.12 14.01
C ASN A 28 -1.26 -1.96 14.50
N GLU A 29 -2.24 -2.26 15.33
CA GLU A 29 -3.19 -1.25 15.84
C GLU A 29 -2.52 -0.11 16.61
N LYS A 30 -1.33 -0.34 17.14
CA LYS A 30 -0.57 0.71 17.85
C LYS A 30 -0.13 1.84 16.93
N THR A 31 -0.07 1.60 15.63
CA THR A 31 0.34 2.62 14.65
C THR A 31 -0.85 3.41 14.09
N TRP A 32 -2.08 2.96 14.30
CA TRP A 32 -3.26 3.61 13.74
C TRP A 32 -3.43 5.04 14.27
N GLY A 33 -3.73 5.97 13.38
CA GLY A 33 -3.87 7.37 13.70
C GLY A 33 -2.56 8.13 13.77
N THR A 34 -1.43 7.46 13.61
CA THR A 34 -0.12 8.13 13.53
C THR A 34 0.20 8.52 12.10
N VAL A 35 1.28 9.29 11.94
CA VAL A 35 1.78 9.68 10.61
C VAL A 35 3.12 9.00 10.38
N PHE A 36 3.27 8.35 9.24
CA PHE A 36 4.49 7.69 8.83
C PHE A 36 4.89 8.18 7.43
N CYS A 37 6.07 8.77 7.31
CA CYS A 37 6.56 9.34 6.05
C CYS A 37 5.55 10.31 5.40
N GLY A 38 4.86 11.10 6.21
CA GLY A 38 3.85 12.04 5.74
C GLY A 38 2.49 11.42 5.41
N LEU A 39 2.32 10.12 5.64
CA LEU A 39 1.06 9.42 5.38
C LEU A 39 0.35 9.09 6.69
N GLU A 40 -0.95 9.27 6.72
CA GLU A 40 -1.75 8.77 7.84
C GLU A 40 -1.75 7.25 7.82
N VAL A 41 -1.57 6.61 8.99
CA VAL A 41 -1.66 5.16 9.13
C VAL A 41 -3.08 4.80 9.58
N LYS A 42 -3.78 4.07 8.75
CA LYS A 42 -5.19 3.70 8.98
C LYS A 42 -5.34 2.21 9.28
N PRO A 43 -6.45 1.80 9.92
CA PRO A 43 -6.78 0.38 10.04
C PRO A 43 -6.97 -0.27 8.67
N PRO A 44 -6.73 -1.59 8.53
CA PRO A 44 -6.89 -2.29 7.25
C PRO A 44 -8.27 -2.12 6.62
N GLY A 45 -9.32 -1.96 7.43
CA GLY A 45 -10.68 -1.75 6.93
C GLY A 45 -10.84 -0.53 6.03
N ALA A 46 -9.93 0.46 6.12
CA ALA A 46 -9.97 1.64 5.25
C ALA A 46 -9.77 1.28 3.77
N MET A 47 -9.17 0.13 3.48
CA MET A 47 -8.97 -0.32 2.09
C MET A 47 -10.29 -0.64 1.38
N LYS A 48 -11.37 -0.90 2.12
CA LYS A 48 -12.69 -1.15 1.54
C LYS A 48 -13.32 0.10 0.93
N ASP A 49 -12.89 1.27 1.36
CA ASP A 49 -13.47 2.55 0.95
C ASP A 49 -12.66 3.24 -0.14
N LEU A 50 -11.73 2.53 -0.77
CA LEU A 50 -10.93 3.10 -1.85
C LEU A 50 -11.78 3.32 -3.10
N PRO A 51 -11.51 4.41 -3.86
CA PRO A 51 -12.09 4.57 -5.19
C PRO A 51 -11.73 3.39 -6.09
N GLU A 52 -12.60 3.07 -7.05
CA GLU A 52 -12.42 1.91 -7.94
C GLU A 52 -11.14 1.97 -8.77
N ASP A 53 -10.65 3.16 -9.07
CA ASP A 53 -9.44 3.38 -9.86
C ASP A 53 -8.16 3.36 -9.02
N CYS A 54 -8.27 3.13 -7.72
CA CYS A 54 -7.11 3.03 -6.83
C CYS A 54 -6.67 1.59 -6.67
N GLY A 55 -5.35 1.41 -6.59
CA GLY A 55 -4.75 0.12 -6.28
C GLY A 55 -4.03 0.16 -4.94
N VAL A 56 -3.65 -1.02 -4.47
CA VAL A 56 -2.93 -1.19 -3.22
C VAL A 56 -1.55 -1.80 -3.50
N PHE A 57 -0.50 -1.12 -3.08
CA PHE A 57 0.85 -1.68 -3.05
C PHE A 57 1.13 -2.17 -1.64
N ILE A 58 1.43 -3.47 -1.52
CA ILE A 58 1.83 -4.07 -0.26
C ILE A 58 3.33 -3.82 -0.04
N CYS A 59 3.66 -3.11 1.02
CA CYS A 59 5.03 -2.76 1.41
C CYS A 59 5.42 -3.53 2.66
N ASN A 60 5.38 -4.86 2.59
CA ASN A 60 5.66 -5.73 3.74
C ASN A 60 6.12 -7.11 3.25
N ILE A 61 7.07 -7.73 3.97
CA ILE A 61 7.57 -9.04 3.60
C ILE A 61 6.50 -10.14 3.69
N TYR A 62 5.47 -9.94 4.51
CA TYR A 62 4.35 -10.87 4.64
C TYR A 62 3.27 -10.61 3.58
N TYR A 63 3.68 -10.27 2.37
CA TYR A 63 2.77 -9.82 1.32
C TYR A 63 1.72 -10.87 0.94
N ARG A 64 2.02 -12.15 1.05
CA ARG A 64 1.09 -13.21 0.68
C ARG A 64 -0.11 -13.26 1.63
N GLU A 65 0.15 -13.18 2.93
CA GLU A 65 -0.89 -13.17 3.96
C GLU A 65 -1.74 -11.90 3.85
N ILE A 66 -1.08 -10.77 3.62
CA ILE A 66 -1.76 -9.47 3.47
C ILE A 66 -2.61 -9.48 2.19
N LYS A 67 -2.11 -10.05 1.10
CA LYS A 67 -2.86 -10.17 -0.14
C LYS A 67 -4.15 -10.96 0.08
N ARG A 68 -4.06 -12.10 0.77
CA ARG A 68 -5.25 -12.90 1.11
C ARG A 68 -6.23 -12.12 1.96
N GLN A 69 -5.73 -11.39 2.95
CA GLN A 69 -6.54 -10.53 3.80
C GLN A 69 -7.32 -9.50 2.98
N LEU A 70 -6.63 -8.82 2.09
CA LEU A 70 -7.24 -7.80 1.24
C LEU A 70 -8.25 -8.41 0.26
N GLN A 71 -7.92 -9.56 -0.33
CA GLN A 71 -8.85 -10.26 -1.23
C GLN A 71 -10.11 -10.68 -0.50
N ALA A 72 -10.00 -11.14 0.74
CA ALA A 72 -11.15 -11.49 1.57
C ALA A 72 -12.03 -10.26 1.88
N MET A 73 -11.47 -9.07 1.81
CA MET A 73 -12.18 -7.81 1.99
C MET A 73 -12.79 -7.27 0.71
N GLY A 74 -12.56 -7.93 -0.43
CA GLY A 74 -13.07 -7.48 -1.73
C GLY A 74 -12.13 -6.54 -2.48
N VAL A 75 -10.90 -6.38 -2.04
CA VAL A 75 -9.89 -5.56 -2.73
C VAL A 75 -9.26 -6.40 -3.84
N GLU A 76 -9.27 -5.90 -5.07
CA GLU A 76 -8.81 -6.66 -6.23
C GLU A 76 -7.50 -6.15 -6.84
N ASN A 77 -7.28 -4.84 -6.86
CA ASN A 77 -6.10 -4.23 -7.47
C ASN A 77 -4.94 -4.22 -6.48
N ILE A 78 -4.25 -5.34 -6.36
CA ILE A 78 -3.20 -5.56 -5.36
C ILE A 78 -1.90 -5.89 -6.06
N GLU A 79 -0.84 -5.16 -5.72
CA GLU A 79 0.52 -5.43 -6.16
C GLU A 79 1.47 -5.44 -4.98
N PHE A 80 2.61 -6.10 -5.13
CA PHE A 80 3.66 -6.13 -4.13
C PHE A 80 4.77 -5.17 -4.53
N PHE A 81 5.13 -4.25 -3.63
CA PHE A 81 6.32 -3.42 -3.80
C PHE A 81 7.54 -4.20 -3.30
N ASN A 82 8.40 -4.59 -4.24
CA ASN A 82 9.69 -5.19 -3.93
C ASN A 82 10.75 -4.08 -4.04
N ASP A 83 11.34 -3.69 -2.92
CA ASP A 83 12.30 -2.60 -2.87
C ASP A 83 13.65 -2.93 -3.53
N GLU A 84 13.88 -4.18 -3.87
CA GLU A 84 15.05 -4.57 -4.66
C GLU A 84 14.80 -4.44 -6.16
N TYR A 85 13.55 -4.59 -6.58
CA TYR A 85 13.18 -4.55 -7.99
C TYR A 85 11.71 -4.15 -8.13
N MET A 86 11.48 -2.98 -8.74
CA MET A 86 10.11 -2.47 -8.94
C MET A 86 9.97 -1.81 -10.31
N PRO A 87 9.55 -2.55 -11.34
CA PRO A 87 9.29 -1.97 -12.65
C PRO A 87 8.15 -0.94 -12.59
N SER A 88 8.35 0.20 -13.21
CA SER A 88 7.36 1.29 -13.20
C SER A 88 6.03 0.91 -13.84
N PHE A 89 6.02 -0.08 -14.72
CA PHE A 89 4.78 -0.48 -15.39
C PHE A 89 3.71 -1.03 -14.44
N TYR A 90 4.09 -1.46 -13.26
CA TYR A 90 3.11 -1.89 -12.25
C TYR A 90 2.20 -0.73 -11.82
N PHE A 91 2.74 0.46 -11.78
CA PHE A 91 1.96 1.65 -11.45
C PHE A 91 0.90 1.93 -12.52
N ASP A 92 1.25 1.74 -13.78
CA ASP A 92 0.32 1.93 -14.88
C ASP A 92 -0.83 0.94 -14.79
N ARG A 93 -0.55 -0.30 -14.42
CA ARG A 93 -1.58 -1.32 -14.21
C ARG A 93 -2.56 -0.93 -13.13
N LEU A 94 -2.06 -0.39 -12.02
CA LEU A 94 -2.89 -0.01 -10.88
C LEU A 94 -3.65 1.29 -11.08
N LYS A 95 -3.30 2.07 -12.08
CA LYS A 95 -4.03 3.29 -12.44
C LYS A 95 -5.29 3.02 -13.25
N GLY A 96 -5.60 1.76 -13.52
CA GLY A 96 -6.79 1.39 -14.26
C GLY A 96 -6.72 1.68 -15.75
N VAL A 97 -5.54 1.81 -16.26
CA VAL A 97 -5.31 2.04 -17.69
C VAL A 97 -5.13 0.73 -18.41
#